data_221a40a69fed71eb6a4efedbb3247f7d
#
_entry.id   221a40a69fed71eb6a4efedbb3247f7d
#
_cell.length_a   1.000
_cell.length_b   1.000
_cell.length_c   1.000
_cell.angle_alpha   90.00
_cell.angle_beta   90.00
_cell.angle_gamma   90.00
#
_symmetry.space_group_name_H-M   'P 1'
#
loop_
_entity.id
_entity.type
_entity.pdbx_description
1 polymer ?
#
loop_
_entity_poly.entity_id
_entity_poly.type
_entity_poly.pdbx_seq_one_letter_code
_entity_poly.pdbx_strand_id
1 'polypeptide(L)'
;MTEDGPLPSGDDRLAVVVDKPRTEAVTDELAAEGVYDGDRSVREYDAGSVSVPVTAVPETVAYDEVVRQVGEPRLRDLADHLRERGWTDDEIERAPSSWAVLGTVVLVDVSDVPRLEEVGEALLALHGSADTVLARGGISGAHREPDVRVLAGEGDTETVHREHGTEYAMDLAEVMFSPGNKAERARMGEVVSEGERVADMFAGIGYFTLPMARAGAEVTAVERNPASFEYLLENVQRNAVADRVRPYRADCRDVLRVAAEQPRTDEVGEAGREQRGSRADVTAERVVMGHYEAHEYLDSALGALEPGGVVHLHEATPEGLVPDRPVGRLREAAAERDRSVAVLDTRRVKGYSEGVAHVVVDARVD
;
A
#
# COMPACT_ATOMS: atom_id res chain seq x y z
N MET A 1 -6.12 14.43 57.34
CA MET A 1 -7.56 14.74 57.59
C MET A 1 -8.13 14.98 56.21
N THR A 2 -8.61 13.91 55.60
CA THR A 2 -9.29 13.92 54.30
C THR A 2 -10.72 14.40 54.58
N GLU A 3 -11.13 15.51 53.97
CA GLU A 3 -12.53 15.94 53.96
C GLU A 3 -13.34 14.95 53.12
N ASP A 4 -14.13 14.14 53.80
CA ASP A 4 -15.25 13.41 53.23
C ASP A 4 -16.27 14.41 52.69
N GLY A 5 -16.05 14.87 51.46
CA GLY A 5 -17.09 15.58 50.70
C GLY A 5 -18.17 14.59 50.26
N PRO A 6 -19.45 14.98 50.21
CA PRO A 6 -20.53 14.10 49.79
C PRO A 6 -20.28 13.58 48.37
N LEU A 7 -20.44 12.27 48.17
CA LEU A 7 -20.40 11.61 46.84
C LEU A 7 -21.32 12.40 45.88
N PRO A 8 -20.84 12.65 44.66
CA PRO A 8 -21.56 13.48 43.70
C PRO A 8 -22.91 12.89 43.32
N SER A 9 -23.96 13.68 43.33
CA SER A 9 -25.32 13.25 42.97
C SER A 9 -25.59 13.49 41.49
N GLY A 10 -25.82 12.42 40.75
CA GLY A 10 -26.78 12.36 39.64
C GLY A 10 -26.38 12.90 38.25
N ASP A 11 -25.36 13.74 38.07
CA ASP A 11 -24.93 14.24 36.75
C ASP A 11 -23.42 14.49 36.67
N ASP A 12 -22.68 13.94 37.60
CA ASP A 12 -21.26 14.16 37.72
C ASP A 12 -20.50 13.08 36.93
N ARG A 13 -19.78 13.50 35.89
CA ARG A 13 -18.90 12.61 35.09
C ARG A 13 -17.77 12.11 35.96
N LEU A 14 -17.86 10.84 36.38
CA LEU A 14 -16.95 10.19 37.30
C LEU A 14 -15.77 9.57 36.53
N ALA A 15 -14.61 9.49 37.16
CA ALA A 15 -13.51 8.67 36.74
C ALA A 15 -12.85 8.04 37.97
N VAL A 16 -12.23 6.85 37.79
CA VAL A 16 -11.39 6.23 38.80
C VAL A 16 -9.92 6.47 38.49
N VAL A 17 -9.13 6.79 39.50
CA VAL A 17 -7.66 6.95 39.38
C VAL A 17 -7.00 5.60 39.59
N VAL A 18 -6.10 5.24 38.71
CA VAL A 18 -5.34 3.98 38.76
C VAL A 18 -3.92 4.18 38.26
N ASP A 19 -2.97 3.33 38.72
CA ASP A 19 -1.61 3.34 38.22
C ASP A 19 -1.53 3.09 36.71
N LYS A 20 -0.69 3.86 35.97
CA LYS A 20 -0.50 3.72 34.53
C LYS A 20 -0.28 2.27 34.04
N PRO A 21 0.55 1.43 34.68
CA PRO A 21 0.75 0.04 34.25
C PRO A 21 -0.50 -0.84 34.38
N ARG A 22 -1.49 -0.44 35.18
CA ARG A 22 -2.72 -1.19 35.40
C ARG A 22 -3.88 -0.76 34.49
N THR A 23 -3.70 0.30 33.68
CA THR A 23 -4.78 0.92 32.92
C THR A 23 -5.55 -0.05 32.07
N GLU A 24 -4.86 -0.90 31.30
CA GLU A 24 -5.52 -1.89 30.40
C GLU A 24 -6.35 -2.91 31.20
N ALA A 25 -5.74 -3.54 32.21
CA ALA A 25 -6.42 -4.53 33.04
C ALA A 25 -7.65 -3.94 33.75
N VAL A 26 -7.51 -2.73 34.33
CA VAL A 26 -8.64 -2.04 35.01
C VAL A 26 -9.73 -1.64 34.03
N THR A 27 -9.37 -1.21 32.82
CA THR A 27 -10.37 -0.89 31.77
C THR A 27 -11.19 -2.12 31.40
N ASP A 28 -10.56 -3.28 31.27
CA ASP A 28 -11.24 -4.56 30.99
C ASP A 28 -12.13 -5.00 32.18
N GLU A 29 -11.65 -4.85 33.41
CA GLU A 29 -12.44 -5.16 34.63
C GLU A 29 -13.66 -4.24 34.73
N LEU A 30 -13.51 -2.92 34.50
CA LEU A 30 -14.62 -1.96 34.51
C LEU A 30 -15.63 -2.24 33.38
N ALA A 31 -15.16 -2.65 32.21
CA ALA A 31 -16.03 -3.04 31.11
C ALA A 31 -16.81 -4.34 31.45
N ALA A 32 -16.16 -5.30 32.09
CA ALA A 32 -16.83 -6.53 32.59
C ALA A 32 -17.88 -6.23 33.67
N GLU A 33 -17.63 -5.26 34.55
CA GLU A 33 -18.60 -4.80 35.54
C GLU A 33 -19.72 -3.95 34.92
N GLY A 34 -19.54 -3.46 33.68
CA GLY A 34 -20.53 -2.62 32.94
C GLY A 34 -20.54 -1.16 33.33
N VAL A 35 -19.51 -0.69 34.01
CA VAL A 35 -19.39 0.71 34.48
C VAL A 35 -18.32 1.54 33.72
N TYR A 36 -17.59 0.96 32.77
CA TYR A 36 -16.65 1.70 31.93
C TYR A 36 -17.39 2.66 31.00
N ASP A 37 -17.02 3.94 31.04
CA ASP A 37 -17.52 4.95 30.11
C ASP A 37 -16.60 5.05 28.89
N GLY A 38 -16.85 4.22 27.91
CA GLY A 38 -16.08 4.16 26.68
C GLY A 38 -16.21 5.42 25.77
N ASP A 39 -17.15 6.33 26.08
CA ASP A 39 -17.38 7.55 25.28
C ASP A 39 -16.47 8.72 25.72
N ARG A 40 -15.73 8.54 26.81
CA ARG A 40 -14.73 9.49 27.29
C ARG A 40 -13.33 8.91 27.25
N SER A 41 -12.33 9.80 27.10
CA SER A 41 -10.93 9.42 27.05
C SER A 41 -10.34 9.18 28.44
N VAL A 42 -9.47 8.16 28.57
CA VAL A 42 -8.56 8.01 29.70
C VAL A 42 -7.58 9.18 29.67
N ARG A 43 -7.32 9.83 30.80
CA ARG A 43 -6.43 10.98 30.91
C ARG A 43 -5.31 10.78 31.91
N GLU A 44 -4.21 11.43 31.68
CA GLU A 44 -3.15 11.54 32.68
C GLU A 44 -3.68 12.29 33.90
N TYR A 45 -3.54 11.68 35.08
CA TYR A 45 -3.91 12.29 36.36
C TYR A 45 -2.70 12.93 37.01
N ASP A 46 -1.60 12.16 37.04
CA ASP A 46 -0.27 12.61 37.46
C ASP A 46 0.84 11.83 36.74
N ALA A 47 2.10 11.98 37.18
CA ALA A 47 3.24 11.32 36.55
C ALA A 47 3.15 9.77 36.53
N GLY A 48 2.45 9.15 37.50
CA GLY A 48 2.33 7.71 37.68
C GLY A 48 0.95 7.13 37.44
N SER A 49 -0.09 7.97 37.39
CA SER A 49 -1.50 7.56 37.40
C SER A 49 -2.30 8.14 36.25
N VAL A 50 -3.40 7.49 35.94
CA VAL A 50 -4.41 7.94 34.96
C VAL A 50 -5.80 7.93 35.58
N SER A 51 -6.67 8.75 35.05
CA SER A 51 -8.09 8.75 35.37
C SER A 51 -8.87 8.01 34.27
N VAL A 52 -9.53 6.91 34.63
CA VAL A 52 -10.33 6.05 33.74
C VAL A 52 -11.81 6.43 33.92
N PRO A 53 -12.52 6.87 32.87
CA PRO A 53 -13.90 7.30 32.97
C PRO A 53 -14.84 6.15 33.33
N VAL A 54 -15.82 6.44 34.22
CA VAL A 54 -16.84 5.48 34.62
C VAL A 54 -18.23 6.13 34.64
N THR A 55 -19.26 5.34 34.37
CA THR A 55 -20.67 5.74 34.43
C THR A 55 -21.23 5.66 35.86
N ALA A 56 -20.63 4.83 36.72
CA ALA A 56 -20.93 4.72 38.13
C ALA A 56 -19.66 4.31 38.90
N VAL A 57 -19.66 4.48 40.23
CA VAL A 57 -18.54 4.03 41.07
C VAL A 57 -18.45 2.50 41.03
N PRO A 58 -17.29 1.90 40.66
CA PRO A 58 -17.15 0.45 40.62
C PRO A 58 -17.29 -0.18 42.01
N GLU A 59 -17.88 -1.36 42.07
CA GLU A 59 -18.03 -2.13 43.29
C GLU A 59 -16.94 -3.22 43.47
N THR A 60 -16.45 -3.75 42.35
CA THR A 60 -15.56 -4.91 42.36
C THR A 60 -14.13 -4.61 41.89
N VAL A 61 -13.94 -3.54 41.15
CA VAL A 61 -12.64 -3.13 40.63
C VAL A 61 -11.86 -2.29 41.62
N ALA A 62 -10.58 -2.60 41.83
CA ALA A 62 -9.74 -1.85 42.74
C ALA A 62 -9.19 -0.57 42.06
N TYR A 63 -9.39 0.57 42.72
CA TYR A 63 -8.91 1.89 42.30
C TYR A 63 -8.39 2.68 43.50
N ASP A 64 -7.63 3.78 43.23
CA ASP A 64 -7.05 4.60 44.31
C ASP A 64 -8.08 5.64 44.83
N GLU A 65 -8.71 6.35 43.92
CA GLU A 65 -9.75 7.34 44.25
C GLU A 65 -10.76 7.53 43.12
N VAL A 66 -11.92 8.11 43.45
CA VAL A 66 -12.93 8.56 42.48
C VAL A 66 -12.83 10.07 42.32
N VAL A 67 -12.68 10.49 41.08
CA VAL A 67 -12.55 11.94 40.76
C VAL A 67 -13.65 12.39 39.81
N ARG A 68 -13.89 13.70 39.78
CA ARG A 68 -14.67 14.31 38.70
C ARG A 68 -13.78 14.53 37.49
N GLN A 69 -14.13 13.91 36.38
CA GLN A 69 -13.49 14.16 35.11
C GLN A 69 -14.48 14.79 34.14
N VAL A 70 -14.35 16.09 33.89
CA VAL A 70 -14.98 16.73 32.73
C VAL A 70 -14.19 16.28 31.52
N GLY A 71 -14.47 15.05 31.03
CA GLY A 71 -13.75 14.44 29.93
C GLY A 71 -14.20 15.04 28.60
N GLU A 72 -13.24 15.26 27.70
CA GLU A 72 -13.53 15.44 26.28
C GLU A 72 -14.08 14.13 25.71
N PRO A 73 -15.00 14.18 24.73
CA PRO A 73 -15.46 12.98 24.04
C PRO A 73 -14.27 12.19 23.51
N ARG A 74 -14.35 10.88 23.55
CA ARG A 74 -13.38 10.04 22.89
C ARG A 74 -13.68 10.06 21.40
N LEU A 75 -12.86 10.75 20.64
CA LEU A 75 -12.98 10.78 19.18
C LEU A 75 -12.38 9.46 18.63
N ARG A 76 -13.23 8.60 18.08
CA ARG A 76 -12.87 7.23 17.66
C ARG A 76 -12.61 7.13 16.16
N ASP A 77 -13.28 7.98 15.40
CA ASP A 77 -13.25 7.94 13.94
C ASP A 77 -13.27 9.36 13.35
N LEU A 78 -13.18 9.44 12.03
CA LEU A 78 -13.20 10.72 11.33
C LEU A 78 -14.48 11.49 11.57
N ALA A 79 -15.63 10.81 11.65
CA ALA A 79 -16.92 11.47 11.87
C ALA A 79 -16.98 12.18 13.23
N ASP A 80 -16.44 11.56 14.28
CA ASP A 80 -16.35 12.19 15.61
C ASP A 80 -15.50 13.46 15.58
N HIS A 81 -14.32 13.40 14.93
CA HIS A 81 -13.44 14.56 14.75
C HIS A 81 -14.10 15.68 13.94
N LEU A 82 -14.92 15.34 12.95
CA LEU A 82 -15.64 16.32 12.14
C LEU A 82 -16.83 16.92 12.90
N ARG A 83 -17.57 16.13 13.69
CA ARG A 83 -18.66 16.65 14.56
C ARG A 83 -18.13 17.65 15.57
N GLU A 84 -16.98 17.39 16.18
CA GLU A 84 -16.33 18.32 17.10
C GLU A 84 -16.01 19.67 16.43
N ARG A 85 -15.73 19.66 15.11
CA ARG A 85 -15.52 20.85 14.27
C ARG A 85 -16.81 21.48 13.76
N GLY A 86 -17.97 20.99 14.23
CA GLY A 86 -19.29 21.54 13.88
C GLY A 86 -19.80 21.13 12.51
N TRP A 87 -19.38 19.98 12.00
CA TRP A 87 -19.95 19.40 10.79
C TRP A 87 -21.35 18.85 11.05
N THR A 88 -22.26 19.08 10.12
CA THR A 88 -23.59 18.47 10.12
C THR A 88 -23.52 17.02 9.65
N ASP A 89 -24.55 16.22 9.96
CA ASP A 89 -24.60 14.83 9.49
C ASP A 89 -24.60 14.74 7.95
N ASP A 90 -25.27 15.65 7.24
CA ASP A 90 -25.25 15.73 5.77
C ASP A 90 -23.84 16.03 5.20
N GLU A 91 -23.03 16.82 5.91
CA GLU A 91 -21.63 17.07 5.52
C GLU A 91 -20.76 15.84 5.79
N ILE A 92 -21.00 15.15 6.92
CA ILE A 92 -20.26 13.94 7.31
C ILE A 92 -20.53 12.78 6.34
N GLU A 93 -21.74 12.64 5.83
CA GLU A 93 -22.06 11.64 4.79
C GLU A 93 -21.23 11.82 3.52
N ARG A 94 -20.76 13.04 3.24
CA ARG A 94 -19.89 13.38 2.11
C ARG A 94 -18.40 13.31 2.45
N ALA A 95 -18.04 13.08 3.70
CA ALA A 95 -16.66 12.92 4.12
C ALA A 95 -16.06 11.61 3.58
N PRO A 96 -14.73 11.52 3.46
CA PRO A 96 -14.10 10.28 3.00
C PRO A 96 -14.41 9.12 3.95
N SER A 97 -14.84 7.99 3.38
CA SER A 97 -15.09 6.75 4.14
C SER A 97 -13.87 5.83 4.20
N SER A 98 -12.80 6.15 3.45
CA SER A 98 -11.57 5.36 3.41
C SER A 98 -10.36 6.19 3.01
N TRP A 99 -9.23 5.84 3.56
CA TRP A 99 -7.92 6.43 3.25
C TRP A 99 -6.82 5.38 3.47
N ALA A 100 -5.59 5.71 3.08
CA ALA A 100 -4.43 4.87 3.33
C ALA A 100 -3.42 5.61 4.22
N VAL A 101 -2.86 4.91 5.20
CA VAL A 101 -1.73 5.40 5.99
C VAL A 101 -0.47 4.74 5.45
N LEU A 102 0.42 5.54 4.88
CA LEU A 102 1.65 5.13 4.23
C LEU A 102 2.83 5.73 5.01
N GLY A 103 3.38 4.97 5.94
CA GLY A 103 4.39 5.51 6.87
C GLY A 103 3.82 6.69 7.66
N THR A 104 4.38 7.88 7.45
CA THR A 104 3.97 9.15 8.10
C THR A 104 2.96 9.96 7.28
N VAL A 105 2.52 9.46 6.13
CA VAL A 105 1.60 10.19 5.24
C VAL A 105 0.26 9.49 5.16
N VAL A 106 -0.82 10.25 5.34
CA VAL A 106 -2.20 9.83 5.05
C VAL A 106 -2.56 10.26 3.64
N LEU A 107 -2.95 9.30 2.80
CA LEU A 107 -3.39 9.53 1.42
C LEU A 107 -4.89 9.28 1.31
N VAL A 108 -5.67 10.29 0.96
CA VAL A 108 -7.15 10.27 0.92
C VAL A 108 -7.70 10.72 -0.42
N ASP A 109 -8.81 10.13 -0.84
CA ASP A 109 -9.61 10.61 -1.98
C ASP A 109 -10.67 11.59 -1.45
N VAL A 110 -10.76 12.78 -2.05
CA VAL A 110 -11.61 13.88 -1.57
C VAL A 110 -12.54 14.43 -2.64
N SER A 111 -12.98 13.62 -3.57
CA SER A 111 -13.95 14.03 -4.60
C SER A 111 -15.25 14.50 -3.95
N ASP A 112 -15.66 15.75 -4.26
CA ASP A 112 -16.90 16.40 -3.78
C ASP A 112 -17.01 16.55 -2.23
N VAL A 113 -15.90 16.55 -1.52
CA VAL A 113 -15.86 16.74 -0.06
C VAL A 113 -15.84 18.23 0.28
N PRO A 114 -16.73 18.73 1.16
CA PRO A 114 -16.66 20.12 1.65
C PRO A 114 -15.51 20.30 2.64
N ARG A 115 -15.08 21.55 2.86
CA ARG A 115 -14.18 21.95 3.95
C ARG A 115 -12.92 21.09 4.05
N LEU A 116 -12.19 20.93 2.92
CA LEU A 116 -11.11 19.96 2.75
C LEU A 116 -9.98 20.06 3.78
N GLU A 117 -9.60 21.29 4.16
CA GLU A 117 -8.56 21.54 5.16
C GLU A 117 -8.95 20.93 6.52
N GLU A 118 -10.20 21.03 6.91
CA GLU A 118 -10.68 20.45 8.17
C GLU A 118 -10.71 18.93 8.16
N VAL A 119 -10.96 18.31 6.99
CA VAL A 119 -10.79 16.86 6.82
C VAL A 119 -9.32 16.46 6.99
N GLY A 120 -8.39 17.24 6.42
CA GLY A 120 -6.95 17.03 6.62
C GLY A 120 -6.55 17.10 8.08
N GLU A 121 -6.96 18.14 8.79
CA GLU A 121 -6.69 18.31 10.22
C GLU A 121 -7.31 17.19 11.08
N ALA A 122 -8.53 16.77 10.73
CA ALA A 122 -9.21 15.68 11.43
C ALA A 122 -8.49 14.33 11.23
N LEU A 123 -7.99 14.06 10.03
CA LEU A 123 -7.21 12.88 9.73
C LEU A 123 -5.84 12.87 10.44
N LEU A 124 -5.16 14.03 10.55
CA LEU A 124 -3.94 14.15 11.36
C LEU A 124 -4.23 13.88 12.84
N ALA A 125 -5.30 14.43 13.38
CA ALA A 125 -5.68 14.21 14.77
C ALA A 125 -6.05 12.73 15.03
N LEU A 126 -6.70 12.07 14.07
CA LEU A 126 -7.06 10.65 14.14
C LEU A 126 -5.82 9.74 14.07
N HIS A 127 -4.82 10.11 13.24
CA HIS A 127 -3.60 9.35 13.01
C HIS A 127 -2.39 10.07 13.60
N GLY A 128 -2.24 10.05 14.92
CA GLY A 128 -1.20 10.79 15.65
C GLY A 128 0.26 10.44 15.31
N SER A 129 0.51 9.44 14.45
CA SER A 129 1.83 9.12 13.89
C SER A 129 2.02 9.67 12.47
N ALA A 130 1.02 10.32 11.90
CA ALA A 130 1.11 10.94 10.59
C ALA A 130 1.56 12.40 10.71
N ASP A 131 2.43 12.82 9.79
CA ASP A 131 2.97 14.18 9.73
C ASP A 131 2.29 15.00 8.62
N THR A 132 1.76 14.33 7.59
CA THR A 132 1.14 14.98 6.42
C THR A 132 -0.11 14.23 5.96
N VAL A 133 -1.12 14.99 5.52
CA VAL A 133 -2.30 14.47 4.82
C VAL A 133 -2.30 14.98 3.38
N LEU A 134 -2.33 14.05 2.43
CA LEU A 134 -2.39 14.33 0.99
C LEU A 134 -3.76 13.95 0.41
N ALA A 135 -4.38 14.87 -0.30
CA ALA A 135 -5.44 14.53 -1.23
C ALA A 135 -4.86 13.88 -2.49
N ARG A 136 -5.41 12.76 -2.88
CA ARG A 136 -5.04 12.08 -4.12
C ARG A 136 -5.89 12.62 -5.27
N GLY A 137 -5.24 13.19 -6.27
CA GLY A 137 -5.81 13.50 -7.57
C GLY A 137 -5.67 12.35 -8.57
N GLY A 138 -5.55 12.70 -9.84
CA GLY A 138 -5.33 11.76 -10.94
C GLY A 138 -3.91 11.21 -11.02
N ILE A 139 -3.70 10.37 -12.00
CA ILE A 139 -2.38 9.91 -12.44
C ILE A 139 -2.26 10.27 -13.91
N SER A 140 -1.20 10.95 -14.31
CA SER A 140 -1.02 11.47 -15.66
C SER A 140 0.30 11.05 -16.30
N GLY A 141 0.39 11.27 -17.61
CA GLY A 141 1.61 11.08 -18.37
C GLY A 141 2.08 9.63 -18.51
N ALA A 142 3.09 9.46 -19.36
CA ALA A 142 3.70 8.16 -19.65
C ALA A 142 4.49 7.60 -18.47
N HIS A 143 4.90 8.43 -17.51
CA HIS A 143 5.61 8.05 -16.30
C HIS A 143 4.67 7.81 -15.12
N ARG A 144 3.32 7.95 -15.31
CA ARG A 144 2.30 7.76 -14.29
C ARG A 144 2.52 8.66 -13.06
N GLU A 145 2.79 9.92 -13.34
CA GLU A 145 3.04 10.95 -12.32
C GLU A 145 1.76 11.18 -11.50
N PRO A 146 1.84 11.11 -10.17
CA PRO A 146 0.71 11.37 -9.30
C PRO A 146 0.42 12.88 -9.24
N ASP A 147 -0.87 13.22 -9.16
CA ASP A 147 -1.33 14.54 -8.77
C ASP A 147 -1.77 14.45 -7.30
N VAL A 148 -1.09 15.19 -6.43
CA VAL A 148 -1.41 15.23 -4.99
C VAL A 148 -1.44 16.66 -4.49
N ARG A 149 -2.27 16.90 -3.47
CA ARG A 149 -2.35 18.20 -2.80
C ARG A 149 -2.26 18.01 -1.28
N VAL A 150 -1.40 18.78 -0.63
CA VAL A 150 -1.34 18.84 0.84
C VAL A 150 -2.65 19.44 1.38
N LEU A 151 -3.30 18.72 2.28
CA LEU A 151 -4.49 19.17 3.00
C LEU A 151 -4.15 19.70 4.38
N ALA A 152 -3.21 19.05 5.08
CA ALA A 152 -2.79 19.41 6.42
C ALA A 152 -1.42 18.84 6.76
N GLY A 153 -0.78 19.36 7.80
CA GLY A 153 0.48 18.86 8.33
C GLY A 153 1.72 19.58 7.81
N GLU A 154 2.87 18.94 7.92
CA GLU A 154 4.18 19.52 7.60
C GLU A 154 4.40 19.70 6.09
N GLY A 155 3.67 18.92 5.27
CA GLY A 155 3.75 18.99 3.81
C GLY A 155 4.88 18.14 3.23
N ASP A 156 5.58 17.34 4.06
CA ASP A 156 6.53 16.35 3.57
C ASP A 156 5.79 15.20 2.88
N THR A 157 6.17 14.92 1.64
CA THR A 157 5.55 13.87 0.82
C THR A 157 6.40 12.60 0.74
N GLU A 158 7.65 12.68 1.24
CA GLU A 158 8.51 11.50 1.37
C GLU A 158 8.11 10.65 2.59
N THR A 159 8.12 9.35 2.40
CA THR A 159 7.81 8.42 3.49
C THR A 159 8.42 7.04 3.26
N VAL A 160 8.50 6.24 4.33
CA VAL A 160 8.85 4.82 4.26
C VAL A 160 7.67 3.99 4.77
N HIS A 161 7.04 3.28 3.86
CA HIS A 161 5.93 2.38 4.19
C HIS A 161 6.39 0.93 4.32
N ARG A 162 5.83 0.21 5.29
CA ARG A 162 6.16 -1.20 5.52
C ARG A 162 4.94 -2.10 5.30
N GLU A 163 5.08 -3.10 4.43
CA GLU A 163 4.07 -4.14 4.18
C GLU A 163 4.72 -5.53 4.19
N HIS A 164 4.17 -6.46 4.97
CA HIS A 164 4.65 -7.85 5.03
C HIS A 164 6.18 -7.96 5.20
N GLY A 165 6.75 -7.06 5.99
CA GLY A 165 8.20 -6.98 6.25
C GLY A 165 9.03 -6.37 5.12
N THR A 166 8.44 -5.92 4.02
CA THR A 166 9.09 -5.18 2.94
C THR A 166 8.96 -3.68 3.17
N GLU A 167 10.04 -2.94 3.03
CA GLU A 167 10.09 -1.48 3.13
C GLU A 167 10.03 -0.84 1.75
N TYR A 168 9.20 0.20 1.61
CA TYR A 168 9.05 1.00 0.41
C TYR A 168 9.26 2.47 0.78
N ALA A 169 10.46 3.01 0.48
CA ALA A 169 10.70 4.45 0.46
C ALA A 169 10.09 5.04 -0.82
N MET A 170 9.45 6.19 -0.71
CA MET A 170 8.80 6.86 -1.83
C MET A 170 8.51 8.32 -1.52
N ASP A 171 8.52 9.17 -2.52
CA ASP A 171 7.86 10.47 -2.51
C ASP A 171 6.50 10.33 -3.21
N LEU A 172 5.40 10.52 -2.47
CA LEU A 172 4.04 10.38 -3.00
C LEU A 172 3.64 11.49 -3.99
N ALA A 173 4.43 12.55 -4.10
CA ALA A 173 4.27 13.58 -5.12
C ALA A 173 5.00 13.23 -6.43
N GLU A 174 6.00 12.34 -6.40
CA GLU A 174 6.80 11.97 -7.57
C GLU A 174 6.48 10.59 -8.12
N VAL A 175 6.16 9.63 -7.25
CA VAL A 175 5.95 8.23 -7.65
C VAL A 175 4.60 7.69 -7.19
N MET A 176 3.99 6.91 -8.05
CA MET A 176 2.71 6.29 -7.77
C MET A 176 2.86 5.16 -6.73
N PHE A 177 2.01 5.13 -5.71
CA PHE A 177 1.82 3.96 -4.87
C PHE A 177 0.34 3.57 -4.81
N SER A 178 0.03 2.27 -4.94
CA SER A 178 -1.34 1.76 -4.87
C SER A 178 -1.54 0.87 -3.64
N PRO A 179 -2.10 1.42 -2.54
CA PRO A 179 -2.37 0.63 -1.33
C PRO A 179 -3.26 -0.59 -1.59
N GLY A 180 -4.23 -0.47 -2.52
CA GLY A 180 -5.15 -1.54 -2.87
C GLY A 180 -4.52 -2.80 -3.50
N ASN A 181 -3.23 -2.75 -3.85
CA ASN A 181 -2.50 -3.91 -4.41
C ASN A 181 -1.72 -4.70 -3.33
N LYS A 182 -1.95 -4.43 -2.03
CA LYS A 182 -1.20 -5.04 -0.92
C LYS A 182 -1.22 -6.58 -0.95
N ALA A 183 -2.40 -7.17 -1.18
CA ALA A 183 -2.54 -8.63 -1.26
C ALA A 183 -1.77 -9.22 -2.45
N GLU A 184 -1.77 -8.52 -3.60
CA GLU A 184 -1.05 -8.96 -4.79
C GLU A 184 0.48 -8.87 -4.60
N ARG A 185 0.96 -7.82 -3.92
CA ARG A 185 2.38 -7.73 -3.55
C ARG A 185 2.83 -8.88 -2.63
N ALA A 186 2.03 -9.22 -1.62
CA ALA A 186 2.31 -10.35 -0.73
C ALA A 186 2.35 -11.67 -1.51
N ARG A 187 1.35 -11.90 -2.36
CA ARG A 187 1.23 -13.11 -3.19
C ARG A 187 2.47 -13.31 -4.06
N MET A 188 3.04 -12.26 -4.65
CA MET A 188 4.21 -12.40 -5.52
C MET A 188 5.43 -12.96 -4.77
N GLY A 189 5.58 -12.69 -3.47
CA GLY A 189 6.59 -13.34 -2.64
C GLY A 189 6.29 -14.82 -2.32
N GLU A 190 5.01 -15.23 -2.40
CA GLU A 190 4.60 -16.61 -2.08
C GLU A 190 4.68 -17.57 -3.27
N VAL A 191 4.56 -17.03 -4.51
CA VAL A 191 4.47 -17.86 -5.73
C VAL A 191 5.81 -18.11 -6.43
N VAL A 192 6.88 -17.43 -6.01
CA VAL A 192 8.22 -17.63 -6.54
C VAL A 192 8.99 -18.66 -5.73
N SER A 193 9.98 -19.28 -6.36
CA SER A 193 10.92 -20.21 -5.73
C SER A 193 12.30 -19.58 -5.55
N GLU A 194 13.10 -20.10 -4.61
CA GLU A 194 14.49 -19.68 -4.45
C GLU A 194 15.29 -19.96 -5.74
N GLY A 195 16.02 -18.94 -6.21
CA GLY A 195 16.82 -19.01 -7.45
C GLY A 195 15.99 -18.93 -8.73
N GLU A 196 14.66 -18.80 -8.66
CA GLU A 196 13.81 -18.62 -9.86
C GLU A 196 14.14 -17.30 -10.55
N ARG A 197 14.36 -17.36 -11.86
CA ARG A 197 14.66 -16.18 -12.69
C ARG A 197 13.37 -15.50 -13.11
N VAL A 198 13.18 -14.28 -12.63
CA VAL A 198 11.97 -13.49 -12.86
C VAL A 198 12.30 -12.21 -13.63
N ALA A 199 11.48 -11.85 -14.61
CA ALA A 199 11.49 -10.55 -15.25
C ALA A 199 10.27 -9.73 -14.76
N ASP A 200 10.52 -8.65 -14.03
CA ASP A 200 9.51 -7.65 -13.67
C ASP A 200 9.59 -6.50 -14.68
N MET A 201 8.62 -6.46 -15.59
CA MET A 201 8.60 -5.53 -16.73
C MET A 201 8.26 -4.09 -16.37
N PHE A 202 7.65 -3.86 -15.21
CA PHE A 202 7.14 -2.57 -14.77
C PHE A 202 7.38 -2.42 -13.26
N ALA A 203 8.66 -2.45 -12.87
CA ALA A 203 9.07 -2.59 -11.48
C ALA A 203 8.61 -1.44 -10.57
N GLY A 204 8.42 -0.23 -11.12
CA GLY A 204 8.11 0.95 -10.33
C GLY A 204 9.19 1.18 -9.27
N ILE A 205 8.78 1.41 -8.04
CA ILE A 205 9.68 1.51 -6.88
C ILE A 205 10.06 0.13 -6.27
N GLY A 206 9.72 -0.98 -6.99
CA GLY A 206 9.98 -2.34 -6.54
C GLY A 206 8.75 -3.09 -6.03
N TYR A 207 7.54 -2.74 -6.49
CA TYR A 207 6.28 -3.29 -5.97
C TYR A 207 6.25 -4.81 -5.88
N PHE A 208 6.60 -5.50 -6.95
CA PHE A 208 6.66 -6.96 -7.03
C PHE A 208 8.09 -7.47 -6.92
N THR A 209 9.05 -6.71 -7.44
CA THR A 209 10.49 -7.02 -7.38
C THR A 209 10.94 -7.35 -5.96
N LEU A 210 10.62 -6.49 -4.99
CA LEU A 210 11.13 -6.63 -3.62
C LEU A 210 10.58 -7.87 -2.90
N PRO A 211 9.27 -8.16 -2.86
CA PRO A 211 8.77 -9.36 -2.22
C PRO A 211 9.29 -10.64 -2.89
N MET A 212 9.44 -10.66 -4.23
CA MET A 212 10.02 -11.80 -4.95
C MET A 212 11.50 -12.01 -4.63
N ALA A 213 12.30 -10.95 -4.65
CA ALA A 213 13.72 -11.02 -4.30
C ALA A 213 13.94 -11.42 -2.83
N ARG A 214 13.11 -10.94 -1.90
CA ARG A 214 13.12 -11.36 -0.49
C ARG A 214 12.76 -12.83 -0.29
N ALA A 215 11.93 -13.38 -1.16
CA ALA A 215 11.61 -14.82 -1.18
C ALA A 215 12.69 -15.67 -1.86
N GLY A 216 13.75 -15.05 -2.40
CA GLY A 216 14.91 -15.74 -2.94
C GLY A 216 15.00 -15.79 -4.47
N ALA A 217 14.06 -15.20 -5.20
CA ALA A 217 14.12 -15.12 -6.65
C ALA A 217 15.23 -14.19 -7.15
N GLU A 218 15.77 -14.46 -8.34
CA GLU A 218 16.67 -13.59 -9.08
C GLU A 218 15.85 -12.70 -10.02
N VAL A 219 15.73 -11.42 -9.73
CA VAL A 219 14.79 -10.53 -10.43
C VAL A 219 15.53 -9.57 -11.37
N THR A 220 15.22 -9.63 -12.66
CA THR A 220 15.51 -8.55 -13.60
C THR A 220 14.37 -7.56 -13.54
N ALA A 221 14.64 -6.39 -12.99
CA ALA A 221 13.66 -5.33 -12.73
C ALA A 221 13.81 -4.19 -13.73
N VAL A 222 12.78 -3.91 -14.52
CA VAL A 222 12.82 -2.86 -15.55
C VAL A 222 11.85 -1.75 -15.18
N GLU A 223 12.37 -0.53 -15.12
CA GLU A 223 11.59 0.68 -14.88
C GLU A 223 12.08 1.82 -15.77
N ARG A 224 11.16 2.51 -16.43
CA ARG A 224 11.52 3.60 -17.35
C ARG A 224 11.42 4.99 -16.72
N ASN A 225 10.56 5.17 -15.69
CA ASN A 225 10.45 6.43 -14.98
C ASN A 225 11.70 6.66 -14.12
N PRO A 226 12.46 7.75 -14.33
CA PRO A 226 13.70 8.02 -13.58
C PRO A 226 13.47 8.10 -12.07
N ALA A 227 12.43 8.80 -11.60
CA ALA A 227 12.14 8.95 -10.18
C ALA A 227 11.80 7.59 -9.54
N SER A 228 10.91 6.81 -10.17
CA SER A 228 10.60 5.44 -9.68
C SER A 228 11.83 4.54 -9.67
N PHE A 229 12.72 4.68 -10.64
CA PHE A 229 13.95 3.89 -10.71
C PHE A 229 14.93 4.24 -9.57
N GLU A 230 15.04 5.51 -9.20
CA GLU A 230 15.86 5.93 -8.06
C GLU A 230 15.34 5.33 -6.76
N TYR A 231 14.02 5.37 -6.52
CA TYR A 231 13.40 4.69 -5.37
C TYR A 231 13.53 3.16 -5.47
N LEU A 232 13.50 2.56 -6.65
CA LEU A 232 13.77 1.11 -6.81
C LEU A 232 15.16 0.77 -6.28
N LEU A 233 16.18 1.54 -6.65
CA LEU A 233 17.56 1.32 -6.19
C LEU A 233 17.68 1.48 -4.67
N GLU A 234 17.08 2.52 -4.11
CA GLU A 234 17.04 2.73 -2.65
C GLU A 234 16.35 1.56 -1.94
N ASN A 235 15.18 1.17 -2.42
CA ASN A 235 14.39 0.10 -1.82
C ASN A 235 15.06 -1.27 -1.91
N VAL A 236 15.79 -1.54 -2.98
CA VAL A 236 16.65 -2.74 -3.11
C VAL A 236 17.70 -2.78 -2.01
N GLN A 237 18.33 -1.65 -1.70
CA GLN A 237 19.31 -1.55 -0.61
C GLN A 237 18.65 -1.66 0.77
N ARG A 238 17.55 -0.96 0.99
CA ARG A 238 16.79 -1.00 2.26
C ARG A 238 16.35 -2.41 2.65
N ASN A 239 15.96 -3.20 1.66
CA ASN A 239 15.50 -4.57 1.86
C ASN A 239 16.64 -5.61 1.82
N ALA A 240 17.89 -5.19 1.66
CA ALA A 240 19.08 -6.06 1.59
C ALA A 240 18.98 -7.16 0.52
N VAL A 241 18.46 -6.83 -0.68
CA VAL A 241 18.27 -7.76 -1.82
C VAL A 241 19.09 -7.36 -3.05
N ALA A 242 20.12 -6.55 -2.89
CA ALA A 242 20.93 -6.04 -4.01
C ALA A 242 21.68 -7.14 -4.79
N ASP A 243 21.95 -8.26 -4.18
CA ASP A 243 22.57 -9.44 -4.80
C ASP A 243 21.61 -10.27 -5.67
N ARG A 244 20.30 -10.04 -5.51
CA ARG A 244 19.21 -10.77 -6.20
C ARG A 244 18.47 -9.94 -7.24
N VAL A 245 18.72 -8.62 -7.31
CA VAL A 245 18.01 -7.71 -8.22
C VAL A 245 18.97 -7.09 -9.21
N ARG A 246 18.65 -7.21 -10.50
CA ARG A 246 19.34 -6.52 -11.62
C ARG A 246 18.43 -5.44 -12.17
N PRO A 247 18.58 -4.17 -11.74
CA PRO A 247 17.72 -3.08 -12.17
C PRO A 247 18.18 -2.48 -13.50
N TYR A 248 17.21 -2.16 -14.37
CA TYR A 248 17.43 -1.49 -15.66
C TYR A 248 16.52 -0.29 -15.79
N ARG A 249 17.10 0.91 -16.01
CA ARG A 249 16.34 2.10 -16.36
C ARG A 249 16.16 2.16 -17.88
N ALA A 250 15.09 1.55 -18.38
CA ALA A 250 14.83 1.43 -19.81
C ALA A 250 13.33 1.14 -20.08
N ASP A 251 12.93 1.18 -21.34
CA ASP A 251 11.71 0.52 -21.78
C ASP A 251 11.92 -1.01 -21.75
N CYS A 252 10.97 -1.75 -21.21
CA CYS A 252 11.09 -3.20 -21.06
C CYS A 252 11.28 -3.91 -22.41
N ARG A 253 10.74 -3.37 -23.49
CA ARG A 253 10.93 -3.89 -24.85
C ARG A 253 12.38 -3.83 -25.32
N ASP A 254 13.16 -2.87 -24.81
CA ASP A 254 14.59 -2.76 -25.16
C ASP A 254 15.46 -3.74 -24.36
N VAL A 255 15.04 -4.10 -23.14
CA VAL A 255 15.76 -5.02 -22.25
C VAL A 255 15.43 -6.48 -22.61
N LEU A 256 14.15 -6.77 -22.87
CA LEU A 256 13.62 -8.14 -23.08
C LEU A 256 13.59 -8.55 -24.56
N ARG A 257 14.30 -7.88 -25.44
CA ARG A 257 14.41 -8.28 -26.85
C ARG A 257 15.12 -9.62 -26.96
N VAL A 258 14.43 -10.57 -27.59
CA VAL A 258 14.92 -11.93 -27.84
C VAL A 258 16.15 -11.88 -28.71
N ALA A 259 17.11 -12.80 -28.44
CA ALA A 259 18.28 -13.13 -29.27
C ALA A 259 17.94 -13.60 -30.70
N ALA A 260 16.66 -13.72 -31.06
CA ALA A 260 16.19 -14.27 -32.34
C ALA A 260 16.42 -13.38 -33.58
N GLU A 261 16.79 -12.09 -33.41
CA GLU A 261 16.99 -11.16 -34.54
C GLU A 261 18.44 -10.70 -34.74
N GLN A 262 19.44 -11.43 -34.26
CA GLN A 262 20.80 -11.18 -34.68
C GLN A 262 21.12 -12.01 -35.91
N PRO A 263 21.31 -11.38 -37.12
CA PRO A 263 21.98 -12.11 -38.18
C PRO A 263 23.38 -12.47 -37.68
N ARG A 264 23.73 -13.75 -37.76
CA ARG A 264 25.12 -14.23 -37.57
C ARG A 264 26.00 -13.55 -38.62
N THR A 265 26.53 -12.39 -38.32
CA THR A 265 27.60 -11.78 -39.07
C THR A 265 28.90 -12.08 -38.35
N ASP A 266 29.63 -13.07 -38.88
CA ASP A 266 30.97 -13.47 -38.45
C ASP A 266 32.05 -12.43 -38.82
N GLU A 267 31.68 -11.20 -39.09
CA GLU A 267 32.59 -10.12 -39.47
C GLU A 267 32.28 -8.80 -38.71
N VAL A 268 32.77 -8.65 -37.50
CA VAL A 268 32.96 -7.33 -36.91
C VAL A 268 34.34 -7.24 -36.26
N GLY A 269 35.21 -6.39 -36.85
CA GLY A 269 36.54 -6.13 -36.37
C GLY A 269 36.61 -5.52 -34.97
N GLU A 270 37.76 -5.66 -34.33
CA GLU A 270 38.06 -5.34 -32.92
C GLU A 270 37.82 -3.89 -32.47
N ALA A 271 37.48 -2.95 -33.36
CA ALA A 271 37.32 -1.52 -33.03
C ALA A 271 35.95 -1.12 -32.50
N GLY A 272 34.96 -2.03 -32.37
CA GLY A 272 33.60 -1.76 -31.96
C GLY A 272 33.23 -2.22 -30.53
N ARG A 273 34.18 -2.66 -29.72
CA ARG A 273 33.93 -3.34 -28.44
C ARG A 273 33.77 -2.44 -27.21
N GLU A 274 34.04 -1.15 -27.28
CA GLU A 274 34.13 -0.30 -26.06
C GLU A 274 32.89 0.49 -25.68
N GLN A 275 31.76 0.42 -26.39
CA GLN A 275 30.54 1.18 -26.06
C GLN A 275 29.20 0.41 -26.13
N ARG A 276 29.23 -0.90 -26.21
CA ARG A 276 28.02 -1.71 -26.01
C ARG A 276 28.10 -2.38 -24.66
N GLY A 277 27.46 -1.76 -23.64
CA GLY A 277 27.10 -2.51 -22.44
C GLY A 277 26.42 -3.81 -22.89
N SER A 278 26.94 -4.95 -22.45
CA SER A 278 26.47 -6.28 -22.85
C SER A 278 24.96 -6.34 -22.62
N ARG A 279 24.16 -6.30 -23.71
CA ARG A 279 22.75 -6.66 -23.68
C ARG A 279 22.72 -8.12 -23.27
N ALA A 280 22.31 -8.37 -22.02
CA ALA A 280 22.09 -9.72 -21.55
C ALA A 280 20.86 -10.29 -22.28
N ASP A 281 20.99 -11.50 -22.83
CA ASP A 281 19.83 -12.29 -23.24
C ASP A 281 19.04 -12.59 -21.95
N VAL A 282 18.03 -11.77 -21.66
CA VAL A 282 17.18 -11.98 -20.48
C VAL A 282 16.20 -13.10 -20.80
N THR A 283 16.43 -14.27 -20.23
CA THR A 283 15.46 -15.36 -20.20
C THR A 283 14.94 -15.52 -18.78
N ALA A 284 13.64 -15.73 -18.65
CA ALA A 284 12.96 -15.82 -17.36
C ALA A 284 12.02 -17.02 -17.29
N GLU A 285 11.97 -17.66 -16.14
CA GLU A 285 11.01 -18.73 -15.83
C GLU A 285 9.64 -18.13 -15.46
N ARG A 286 9.64 -16.84 -15.07
CA ARG A 286 8.46 -16.07 -14.75
C ARG A 286 8.56 -14.65 -15.28
N VAL A 287 7.45 -14.13 -15.83
CA VAL A 287 7.34 -12.72 -16.25
C VAL A 287 6.17 -12.06 -15.53
N VAL A 288 6.44 -10.91 -14.90
CA VAL A 288 5.44 -10.10 -14.22
C VAL A 288 5.18 -8.84 -15.04
N MET A 289 3.92 -8.65 -15.40
CA MET A 289 3.45 -7.56 -16.24
C MET A 289 2.51 -6.66 -15.44
N GLY A 290 3.04 -5.94 -14.45
CA GLY A 290 2.32 -5.15 -13.44
C GLY A 290 1.72 -3.83 -13.94
N HIS A 291 1.26 -3.76 -15.18
CA HIS A 291 0.70 -2.56 -15.81
C HIS A 291 -0.70 -2.82 -16.36
N TYR A 292 -1.62 -1.82 -16.30
CA TYR A 292 -3.01 -2.01 -16.75
C TYR A 292 -3.18 -2.21 -18.25
N GLU A 293 -2.22 -1.76 -19.05
CA GLU A 293 -2.15 -1.94 -20.51
C GLU A 293 -1.04 -2.93 -20.89
N ALA A 294 -0.72 -3.86 -19.98
CA ALA A 294 0.38 -4.81 -20.17
C ALA A 294 0.20 -5.70 -21.42
N HIS A 295 -1.03 -5.89 -21.89
CA HIS A 295 -1.30 -6.65 -23.11
C HIS A 295 -0.57 -6.11 -24.36
N GLU A 296 -0.22 -4.83 -24.41
CA GLU A 296 0.56 -4.23 -25.50
C GLU A 296 2.04 -4.70 -25.53
N TYR A 297 2.48 -5.35 -24.45
CA TYR A 297 3.86 -5.81 -24.27
C TYR A 297 3.98 -7.34 -24.27
N LEU A 298 2.89 -8.05 -24.61
CA LEU A 298 2.87 -9.54 -24.59
C LEU A 298 3.93 -10.14 -25.49
N ASP A 299 4.21 -9.53 -26.66
CA ASP A 299 5.26 -10.03 -27.55
C ASP A 299 6.65 -10.05 -26.86
N SER A 300 7.03 -8.98 -26.19
CA SER A 300 8.29 -8.90 -25.44
C SER A 300 8.31 -9.86 -24.23
N ALA A 301 7.18 -9.96 -23.51
CA ALA A 301 7.05 -10.84 -22.36
C ALA A 301 7.21 -12.31 -22.75
N LEU A 302 6.50 -12.75 -23.78
CA LEU A 302 6.55 -14.13 -24.29
C LEU A 302 7.89 -14.46 -24.96
N GLY A 303 8.57 -13.44 -25.52
CA GLY A 303 9.90 -13.58 -26.07
C GLY A 303 10.96 -13.86 -25.00
N ALA A 304 10.85 -13.27 -23.82
CA ALA A 304 11.75 -13.49 -22.70
C ALA A 304 11.41 -14.73 -21.87
N LEU A 305 10.16 -15.22 -21.96
CA LEU A 305 9.66 -16.32 -21.15
C LEU A 305 10.11 -17.67 -21.71
N GLU A 306 10.75 -18.49 -20.89
CA GLU A 306 11.13 -19.85 -21.22
C GLU A 306 9.90 -20.74 -21.48
N PRO A 307 10.03 -21.81 -22.29
CA PRO A 307 8.96 -22.79 -22.43
C PRO A 307 8.57 -23.40 -21.07
N GLY A 308 7.28 -23.50 -20.80
CA GLY A 308 6.76 -23.93 -19.49
C GLY A 308 6.78 -22.88 -18.39
N GLY A 309 7.25 -21.67 -18.70
CA GLY A 309 7.29 -20.56 -17.74
C GLY A 309 5.91 -19.95 -17.44
N VAL A 310 5.85 -19.06 -16.46
CA VAL A 310 4.61 -18.45 -15.96
C VAL A 310 4.57 -16.96 -16.27
N VAL A 311 3.42 -16.48 -16.77
CA VAL A 311 3.11 -15.06 -16.94
C VAL A 311 2.10 -14.62 -15.88
N HIS A 312 2.31 -13.46 -15.26
CA HIS A 312 1.34 -12.72 -14.48
C HIS A 312 0.93 -11.48 -15.27
N LEU A 313 -0.21 -11.56 -15.96
CA LEU A 313 -0.74 -10.50 -16.80
C LEU A 313 -1.77 -9.65 -16.02
N HIS A 314 -1.45 -8.40 -15.76
CA HIS A 314 -2.37 -7.43 -15.19
C HIS A 314 -3.08 -6.66 -16.31
N GLU A 315 -4.39 -6.46 -16.20
CA GLU A 315 -5.17 -5.69 -17.16
C GLU A 315 -6.34 -4.95 -16.50
N ALA A 316 -6.60 -3.72 -16.95
CA ALA A 316 -7.85 -3.04 -16.68
C ALA A 316 -8.88 -3.51 -17.73
N THR A 317 -9.87 -4.27 -17.29
CA THR A 317 -10.84 -4.96 -18.15
C THR A 317 -12.27 -4.56 -17.79
N PRO A 318 -13.14 -4.18 -18.75
CA PRO A 318 -14.57 -4.03 -18.49
C PRO A 318 -15.16 -5.27 -17.85
N GLU A 319 -15.98 -5.09 -16.82
CA GLU A 319 -16.48 -6.21 -15.98
C GLU A 319 -17.17 -7.31 -16.80
N GLY A 320 -17.93 -6.94 -17.84
CA GLY A 320 -18.59 -7.90 -18.72
C GLY A 320 -17.66 -8.71 -19.64
N LEU A 321 -16.35 -8.40 -19.66
CA LEU A 321 -15.33 -9.09 -20.45
C LEU A 321 -14.30 -9.83 -19.61
N VAL A 322 -14.50 -9.90 -18.28
CA VAL A 322 -13.63 -10.65 -17.35
C VAL A 322 -14.13 -12.10 -17.28
N PRO A 323 -13.23 -13.09 -17.36
CA PRO A 323 -11.80 -13.04 -17.67
C PRO A 323 -11.47 -13.19 -19.16
N ASP A 324 -12.47 -13.26 -20.03
CA ASP A 324 -12.33 -13.71 -21.43
C ASP A 324 -11.39 -12.82 -22.25
N ARG A 325 -11.44 -11.49 -22.04
CA ARG A 325 -10.62 -10.56 -22.80
C ARG A 325 -9.12 -10.72 -22.51
N PRO A 326 -8.62 -10.64 -21.26
CA PRO A 326 -7.19 -10.80 -20.99
C PRO A 326 -6.68 -12.20 -21.32
N VAL A 327 -7.49 -13.24 -21.09
CA VAL A 327 -7.12 -14.64 -21.45
C VAL A 327 -7.06 -14.79 -22.97
N GLY A 328 -8.01 -14.22 -23.71
CA GLY A 328 -8.04 -14.24 -25.17
C GLY A 328 -6.79 -13.59 -25.77
N ARG A 329 -6.45 -12.38 -25.33
CA ARG A 329 -5.24 -11.65 -25.76
C ARG A 329 -3.94 -12.43 -25.50
N LEU A 330 -3.82 -13.05 -24.31
CA LEU A 330 -2.67 -13.88 -24.00
C LEU A 330 -2.56 -15.11 -24.92
N ARG A 331 -3.70 -15.78 -25.19
CA ARG A 331 -3.74 -16.93 -26.11
C ARG A 331 -3.41 -16.56 -27.55
N GLU A 332 -3.92 -15.44 -28.03
CA GLU A 332 -3.62 -14.92 -29.37
C GLU A 332 -2.13 -14.62 -29.51
N ALA A 333 -1.53 -13.88 -28.57
CA ALA A 333 -0.11 -13.55 -28.59
C ALA A 333 0.79 -14.80 -28.48
N ALA A 334 0.39 -15.80 -27.68
CA ALA A 334 1.13 -17.06 -27.56
C ALA A 334 1.03 -17.89 -28.86
N ALA A 335 -0.14 -17.94 -29.51
CA ALA A 335 -0.34 -18.66 -30.76
C ALA A 335 0.48 -18.08 -31.93
N GLU A 336 0.72 -16.77 -31.97
CA GLU A 336 1.64 -16.14 -32.94
C GLU A 336 3.10 -16.61 -32.79
N ARG A 337 3.43 -17.27 -31.68
CA ARG A 337 4.74 -17.85 -31.37
C ARG A 337 4.73 -19.39 -31.33
N ASP A 338 3.67 -20.01 -31.86
CA ASP A 338 3.44 -21.45 -31.80
C ASP A 338 3.46 -22.02 -30.36
N ARG A 339 3.01 -21.22 -29.37
CA ARG A 339 2.97 -21.57 -27.95
C ARG A 339 1.55 -21.79 -27.46
N SER A 340 1.37 -22.67 -26.48
CA SER A 340 0.09 -22.93 -25.83
C SER A 340 -0.04 -22.25 -24.47
N VAL A 341 -1.26 -21.96 -24.03
CA VAL A 341 -1.55 -21.27 -22.75
C VAL A 341 -2.46 -22.12 -21.87
N ALA A 342 -1.95 -22.50 -20.71
CA ALA A 342 -2.71 -23.09 -19.62
C ALA A 342 -2.96 -22.03 -18.52
N VAL A 343 -4.20 -21.55 -18.39
CA VAL A 343 -4.57 -20.60 -17.31
C VAL A 343 -4.50 -21.33 -15.98
N LEU A 344 -3.75 -20.78 -15.04
CA LEU A 344 -3.57 -21.33 -13.69
C LEU A 344 -4.55 -20.69 -12.71
N ASP A 345 -4.73 -19.36 -12.82
CA ASP A 345 -5.64 -18.58 -11.97
C ASP A 345 -6.09 -17.30 -12.67
N THR A 346 -7.27 -16.81 -12.31
CA THR A 346 -7.76 -15.49 -12.70
C THR A 346 -8.43 -14.83 -11.51
N ARG A 347 -8.06 -13.59 -11.19
CA ARG A 347 -8.59 -12.90 -10.02
C ARG A 347 -8.81 -11.42 -10.26
N ARG A 348 -9.85 -10.90 -9.62
CA ARG A 348 -10.11 -9.45 -9.54
C ARG A 348 -9.34 -8.91 -8.34
N VAL A 349 -8.46 -7.95 -8.56
CA VAL A 349 -7.67 -7.30 -7.51
C VAL A 349 -8.48 -6.16 -6.86
N LYS A 350 -9.07 -5.29 -7.69
CA LYS A 350 -9.89 -4.14 -7.25
C LYS A 350 -10.72 -3.57 -8.40
N GLY A 351 -11.60 -2.62 -8.11
CA GLY A 351 -12.16 -1.71 -9.11
C GLY A 351 -11.06 -0.78 -9.66
N TYR A 352 -11.10 -0.49 -10.94
CA TYR A 352 -10.22 0.50 -11.60
C TYR A 352 -10.96 1.81 -11.83
N SER A 353 -12.13 1.73 -12.41
CA SER A 353 -13.11 2.80 -12.58
C SER A 353 -14.50 2.19 -12.63
N GLU A 354 -15.54 3.02 -12.80
CA GLU A 354 -16.91 2.52 -12.94
C GLU A 354 -17.01 1.50 -14.11
N GLY A 355 -17.51 0.29 -13.82
CA GLY A 355 -17.65 -0.79 -14.79
C GLY A 355 -16.33 -1.42 -15.30
N VAL A 356 -15.18 -1.05 -14.73
CA VAL A 356 -13.85 -1.59 -15.11
C VAL A 356 -13.13 -2.19 -13.89
N ALA A 357 -12.70 -3.43 -14.01
CA ALA A 357 -11.95 -4.13 -12.99
C ALA A 357 -10.45 -4.25 -13.32
N HIS A 358 -9.61 -4.16 -12.30
CA HIS A 358 -8.23 -4.61 -12.37
C HIS A 358 -8.20 -6.13 -12.17
N VAL A 359 -7.78 -6.84 -13.19
CA VAL A 359 -7.74 -8.32 -13.25
C VAL A 359 -6.31 -8.79 -13.43
N VAL A 360 -5.98 -9.92 -12.83
CA VAL A 360 -4.72 -10.63 -13.05
C VAL A 360 -5.01 -12.02 -13.59
N VAL A 361 -4.29 -12.40 -14.63
CA VAL A 361 -4.28 -13.74 -15.20
C VAL A 361 -2.91 -14.35 -14.95
N ASP A 362 -2.86 -15.44 -14.19
CA ASP A 362 -1.69 -16.28 -14.04
C ASP A 362 -1.79 -17.43 -15.05
N ALA A 363 -0.81 -17.58 -15.91
CA ALA A 363 -0.85 -18.63 -16.93
C ALA A 363 0.54 -19.21 -17.19
N ARG A 364 0.57 -20.53 -17.42
CA ARG A 364 1.75 -21.24 -17.94
C ARG A 364 1.72 -21.21 -19.47
N VAL A 365 2.87 -20.99 -20.07
CA VAL A 365 3.01 -20.90 -21.52
C VAL A 365 4.10 -21.87 -21.99
N ASP A 366 3.70 -22.86 -22.79
CA ASP A 366 4.54 -23.93 -23.32
C ASP A 366 4.91 -23.70 -24.78
#